data_b4a98db08cf4bb7b01db4b36a0175df0
#
_entry.id   b4a98db08cf4bb7b01db4b36a0175df0
#
_cell.length_a   1.000
_cell.length_b   1.000
_cell.length_c   1.000
_cell.angle_alpha   90.00
_cell.angle_beta   90.00
_cell.angle_gamma   90.00
#
_symmetry.space_group_name_H-M   'P 1'
#
loop_
_entity.id
_entity.type
_entity.pdbx_description
1 polymer ?
#
loop_
_entity_poly.entity_id
_entity_poly.type
_entity_poly.pdbx_seq_one_letter_code
_entity_poly.pdbx_strand_id
1 'polypeptide(L)'
;ARRAVERSDKALLAIRQKIQRLEVRRQSLRREAETHAKEQVKIEEERKSVALALKELEPEALDRSIETCRTERERLLLEQAQFVTTGDIKSLRDKLTAGTPCPVCGSLEHPFASHEAHERLLALADRISEATLRLKRLLDRKERQEACGKQLAALQQKELELHKQLAADENARTELRNQLQSLSEQIDREELDKREQQEKLSQSLS
;
A
#
# COMPACT_ATOMS: atom_id res chain seq x y z
N ALA A 1 -62.70 27.29 -17.28
CA ALA A 1 -62.20 26.05 -17.95
C ALA A 1 -60.88 26.29 -18.74
N ARG A 2 -60.83 27.23 -19.72
CA ARG A 2 -59.62 27.43 -20.59
C ARG A 2 -58.36 27.79 -19.80
N ARG A 3 -58.44 28.70 -18.79
CA ARG A 3 -57.31 29.02 -17.90
C ARG A 3 -56.87 27.86 -17.01
N ALA A 4 -57.68 26.84 -16.75
CA ALA A 4 -57.36 25.68 -15.98
C ALA A 4 -56.53 24.69 -16.83
N VAL A 5 -56.96 24.47 -18.08
CA VAL A 5 -56.17 23.66 -19.04
C VAL A 5 -54.79 24.26 -19.28
N GLU A 6 -54.67 25.58 -19.46
CA GLU A 6 -53.39 26.28 -19.62
C GLU A 6 -52.48 26.14 -18.38
N ARG A 7 -53.03 26.06 -17.15
CA ARG A 7 -52.28 25.81 -15.91
C ARG A 7 -51.75 24.38 -15.85
N SER A 8 -52.58 23.38 -16.17
CA SER A 8 -52.15 22.00 -16.25
C SER A 8 -51.06 21.79 -17.32
N ASP A 9 -51.15 22.45 -18.47
CA ASP A 9 -50.11 22.39 -19.49
C ASP A 9 -48.76 22.93 -18.99
N LYS A 10 -48.76 24.05 -18.28
CA LYS A 10 -47.55 24.62 -17.67
C LYS A 10 -46.98 23.70 -16.58
N ALA A 11 -47.83 23.09 -15.74
CA ALA A 11 -47.42 22.14 -14.72
C ALA A 11 -46.78 20.89 -15.34
N LEU A 12 -47.42 20.31 -16.35
CA LEU A 12 -46.86 19.15 -17.08
C LEU A 12 -45.52 19.46 -17.74
N LEU A 13 -45.36 20.65 -18.34
CA LEU A 13 -44.08 21.05 -18.92
C LEU A 13 -42.98 21.15 -17.84
N ALA A 14 -43.27 21.74 -16.70
CA ALA A 14 -42.31 21.87 -15.59
C ALA A 14 -41.92 20.50 -15.04
N ILE A 15 -42.87 19.57 -14.88
CA ILE A 15 -42.59 18.21 -14.42
C ILE A 15 -41.71 17.47 -15.44
N ARG A 16 -42.02 17.54 -16.73
CA ARG A 16 -41.21 16.91 -17.80
C ARG A 16 -39.80 17.47 -17.83
N GLN A 17 -39.59 18.77 -17.67
CA GLN A 17 -38.25 19.37 -17.57
C GLN A 17 -37.50 18.88 -16.33
N LYS A 18 -38.18 18.70 -15.20
CA LYS A 18 -37.59 18.16 -13.99
C LYS A 18 -37.16 16.69 -14.20
N ILE A 19 -38.00 15.87 -14.80
CA ILE A 19 -37.69 14.49 -15.14
C ILE A 19 -36.43 14.43 -16.03
N GLN A 20 -36.36 15.23 -17.08
CA GLN A 20 -35.22 15.27 -17.98
C GLN A 20 -33.91 15.59 -17.25
N ARG A 21 -33.93 16.56 -16.32
CA ARG A 21 -32.76 16.87 -15.48
C ARG A 21 -32.35 15.69 -14.59
N LEU A 22 -33.31 15.01 -13.97
CA LEU A 22 -33.05 13.84 -13.13
C LEU A 22 -32.53 12.63 -13.95
N GLU A 23 -33.00 12.46 -15.17
CA GLU A 23 -32.45 11.40 -16.06
C GLU A 23 -31.03 11.65 -16.47
N VAL A 24 -30.64 12.90 -16.75
CA VAL A 24 -29.24 13.28 -16.98
C VAL A 24 -28.39 12.96 -15.73
N ARG A 25 -28.87 13.33 -14.54
CA ARG A 25 -28.16 12.98 -13.28
C ARG A 25 -28.06 11.49 -13.04
N ARG A 26 -29.11 10.72 -13.38
CA ARG A 26 -29.10 9.26 -13.30
C ARG A 26 -28.02 8.66 -14.19
N GLN A 27 -27.85 9.18 -15.40
CA GLN A 27 -26.79 8.72 -16.31
C GLN A 27 -25.38 9.06 -15.78
N SER A 28 -25.20 10.25 -15.17
CA SER A 28 -23.94 10.63 -14.53
C SER A 28 -23.57 9.67 -13.41
N LEU A 29 -24.48 9.46 -12.45
CA LEU A 29 -24.29 8.53 -11.33
C LEU A 29 -24.01 7.09 -11.78
N ARG A 30 -24.60 6.66 -12.88
CA ARG A 30 -24.32 5.35 -13.44
C ARG A 30 -22.87 5.24 -13.93
N ARG A 31 -22.38 6.27 -14.63
CA ARG A 31 -20.98 6.32 -15.10
C ARG A 31 -20.00 6.40 -13.94
N GLU A 32 -20.30 7.21 -12.92
CA GLU A 32 -19.51 7.34 -11.70
C GLU A 32 -19.39 5.96 -11.01
N ALA A 33 -20.49 5.25 -10.81
CA ALA A 33 -20.50 3.92 -10.22
C ALA A 33 -19.73 2.86 -11.06
N GLU A 34 -19.82 2.94 -12.39
CA GLU A 34 -19.05 2.07 -13.29
C GLU A 34 -17.54 2.33 -13.19
N THR A 35 -17.12 3.59 -13.01
CA THR A 35 -15.70 3.93 -12.80
C THR A 35 -15.20 3.45 -11.44
N HIS A 36 -15.96 3.67 -10.37
CA HIS A 36 -15.62 3.18 -9.03
C HIS A 36 -15.54 1.65 -8.97
N ALA A 37 -16.44 0.92 -9.62
CA ALA A 37 -16.38 -0.52 -9.70
C ALA A 37 -15.12 -1.05 -10.41
N LYS A 38 -14.69 -0.39 -11.49
CA LYS A 38 -13.44 -0.73 -12.19
C LYS A 38 -12.21 -0.45 -11.32
N GLU A 39 -12.23 0.63 -10.56
CA GLU A 39 -11.16 1.00 -9.65
C GLU A 39 -11.05 -0.01 -8.49
N GLN A 40 -12.19 -0.46 -7.97
CA GLN A 40 -12.24 -1.50 -6.93
C GLN A 40 -11.54 -2.79 -7.36
N VAL A 41 -11.82 -3.26 -8.58
CA VAL A 41 -11.15 -4.46 -9.13
C VAL A 41 -9.64 -4.27 -9.20
N LYS A 42 -9.17 -3.12 -9.67
CA LYS A 42 -7.73 -2.82 -9.74
C LYS A 42 -7.06 -2.82 -8.36
N ILE A 43 -7.68 -2.15 -7.38
CA ILE A 43 -7.16 -2.10 -6.00
C ILE A 43 -7.09 -3.51 -5.41
N GLU A 44 -8.11 -4.35 -5.65
CA GLU A 44 -8.13 -5.73 -5.16
C GLU A 44 -7.02 -6.58 -5.80
N GLU A 45 -6.77 -6.44 -7.10
CA GLU A 45 -5.67 -7.12 -7.80
C GLU A 45 -4.29 -6.68 -7.28
N GLU A 46 -4.08 -5.35 -7.14
CA GLU A 46 -2.85 -4.80 -6.57
C GLU A 46 -2.63 -5.29 -5.12
N ARG A 47 -3.68 -5.30 -4.30
CA ARG A 47 -3.64 -5.80 -2.92
C ARG A 47 -3.21 -7.27 -2.86
N LYS A 48 -3.78 -8.12 -3.72
CA LYS A 48 -3.41 -9.53 -3.82
C LYS A 48 -1.95 -9.71 -4.21
N SER A 49 -1.48 -8.94 -5.19
CA SER A 49 -0.08 -8.96 -5.63
C SER A 49 0.89 -8.56 -4.53
N VAL A 50 0.62 -7.45 -3.82
CA VAL A 50 1.45 -6.97 -2.71
C VAL A 50 1.43 -7.94 -1.52
N ALA A 51 0.28 -8.52 -1.20
CA ALA A 51 0.16 -9.50 -0.13
C ALA A 51 0.95 -10.78 -0.44
N LEU A 52 0.97 -11.23 -1.69
CA LEU A 52 1.78 -12.36 -2.13
C LEU A 52 3.28 -12.05 -1.97
N ALA A 53 3.72 -10.89 -2.47
CA ALA A 53 5.11 -10.44 -2.34
C ALA A 53 5.55 -10.34 -0.86
N LEU A 54 4.68 -9.85 0.02
CA LEU A 54 4.93 -9.78 1.45
C LEU A 54 5.09 -11.18 2.07
N LYS A 55 4.27 -12.14 1.66
CA LYS A 55 4.33 -13.53 2.14
C LYS A 55 5.65 -14.20 1.73
N GLU A 56 6.13 -13.96 0.50
CA GLU A 56 7.42 -14.48 0.02
C GLU A 56 8.63 -13.96 0.80
N LEU A 57 8.49 -12.83 1.47
CA LEU A 57 9.55 -12.22 2.29
C LEU A 57 9.72 -12.88 3.67
N GLU A 58 8.83 -13.76 4.08
CA GLU A 58 8.87 -14.50 5.37
C GLU A 58 9.20 -13.58 6.57
N PRO A 59 8.35 -12.60 6.91
CA PRO A 59 8.68 -11.52 7.83
C PRO A 59 9.15 -11.98 9.21
N GLU A 60 8.56 -13.05 9.76
CA GLU A 60 8.90 -13.55 11.11
C GLU A 60 10.28 -14.21 11.18
N ALA A 61 10.70 -14.87 10.09
CA ALA A 61 12.00 -15.49 10.02
C ALA A 61 13.12 -14.46 9.76
N LEU A 62 12.79 -13.36 9.10
CA LEU A 62 13.74 -12.35 8.67
C LEU A 62 14.40 -11.60 9.84
N ASP A 63 13.62 -11.17 10.84
CA ASP A 63 14.15 -10.46 12.02
C ASP A 63 15.11 -11.33 12.83
N ARG A 64 14.76 -12.60 13.02
CA ARG A 64 15.65 -13.58 13.67
C ARG A 64 16.95 -13.80 12.88
N SER A 65 16.85 -13.86 11.56
CA SER A 65 18.02 -14.03 10.69
C SER A 65 18.94 -12.80 10.72
N ILE A 66 18.38 -11.59 10.79
CA ILE A 66 19.15 -10.34 10.92
C ILE A 66 19.89 -10.32 12.25
N GLU A 67 19.22 -10.64 13.36
CA GLU A 67 19.84 -10.63 14.68
C GLU A 67 20.96 -11.68 14.80
N THR A 68 20.71 -12.89 14.31
CA THR A 68 21.75 -13.93 14.27
C THR A 68 22.96 -13.50 13.44
N CYS A 69 22.74 -12.86 12.30
CA CYS A 69 23.83 -12.39 11.45
C CYS A 69 24.61 -11.22 12.06
N ARG A 70 23.93 -10.33 12.82
CA ARG A 70 24.58 -9.25 13.58
C ARG A 70 25.49 -9.79 14.67
N THR A 71 24.99 -10.69 15.49
CA THR A 71 25.76 -11.29 16.60
C THR A 71 26.95 -12.07 16.09
N GLU A 72 26.80 -12.81 14.99
CA GLU A 72 27.92 -13.51 14.34
C GLU A 72 28.98 -12.53 13.83
N ARG A 73 28.59 -11.47 13.14
CA ARG A 73 29.52 -10.44 12.65
C ARG A 73 30.26 -9.75 13.80
N GLU A 74 29.56 -9.38 14.88
CA GLU A 74 30.16 -8.78 16.07
C GLU A 74 31.18 -9.71 16.71
N ARG A 75 30.87 -10.99 16.85
CA ARG A 75 31.81 -12.00 17.36
C ARG A 75 33.07 -12.07 16.49
N LEU A 76 32.92 -12.09 15.17
CA LEU A 76 34.06 -12.14 14.24
C LEU A 76 34.92 -10.88 14.32
N LEU A 77 34.33 -9.69 14.49
CA LEU A 77 35.05 -8.43 14.68
C LEU A 77 35.84 -8.41 15.99
N LEU A 78 35.25 -8.92 17.07
CA LEU A 78 35.96 -9.06 18.36
C LEU A 78 37.16 -10.06 18.25
N GLU A 79 36.95 -11.19 17.56
CA GLU A 79 38.00 -12.15 17.28
C GLU A 79 39.15 -11.51 16.46
N GLN A 80 38.80 -10.73 15.43
CA GLN A 80 39.79 -9.98 14.63
C GLN A 80 40.56 -8.96 15.49
N ALA A 81 39.87 -8.20 16.34
CA ALA A 81 40.52 -7.22 17.23
C ALA A 81 41.53 -7.89 18.19
N GLN A 82 41.18 -9.04 18.73
CA GLN A 82 42.09 -9.83 19.56
C GLN A 82 43.33 -10.31 18.78
N PHE A 83 43.15 -10.74 17.52
CA PHE A 83 44.27 -11.12 16.67
C PHE A 83 45.15 -9.92 16.28
N VAL A 84 44.61 -8.74 16.04
CA VAL A 84 45.37 -7.53 15.72
C VAL A 84 46.25 -7.13 16.90
N THR A 85 45.69 -7.08 18.13
CA THR A 85 46.48 -6.75 19.33
C THR A 85 47.61 -7.76 19.58
N THR A 86 47.39 -9.04 19.35
CA THR A 86 48.47 -10.05 19.42
C THR A 86 49.43 -9.92 18.24
N GLY A 87 48.98 -9.48 17.06
CA GLY A 87 49.79 -9.20 15.87
C GLY A 87 50.73 -8.01 16.05
N ASP A 88 50.32 -6.96 16.76
CA ASP A 88 51.21 -5.83 17.10
C ASP A 88 52.35 -6.23 17.99
N ILE A 89 52.13 -7.13 18.97
CA ILE A 89 53.16 -7.76 19.77
C ILE A 89 54.11 -8.59 18.89
N LYS A 90 53.54 -9.28 17.88
CA LYS A 90 54.35 -10.05 16.91
C LYS A 90 55.22 -9.16 16.04
N SER A 91 54.71 -8.04 15.54
CA SER A 91 55.47 -7.06 14.74
C SER A 91 56.64 -6.46 15.54
N LEU A 92 56.50 -6.31 16.84
CA LEU A 92 57.58 -5.95 17.75
C LEU A 92 58.59 -7.10 17.92
N ARG A 93 58.15 -8.35 17.96
CA ARG A 93 59.03 -9.53 18.01
C ARG A 93 59.84 -9.72 16.74
N ASP A 94 59.22 -9.46 15.56
CA ASP A 94 59.90 -9.58 14.26
C ASP A 94 61.04 -8.56 14.08
N LYS A 95 61.07 -7.49 14.90
CA LYS A 95 62.13 -6.48 14.93
C LYS A 95 63.28 -6.87 15.89
N LEU A 96 63.17 -7.99 16.58
CA LEU A 96 64.20 -8.43 17.52
C LEU A 96 65.37 -9.04 16.79
N THR A 97 66.55 -8.61 17.14
CA THR A 97 67.83 -9.21 16.69
C THR A 97 68.18 -10.41 17.57
N ALA A 98 68.66 -11.50 16.95
CA ALA A 98 69.09 -12.67 17.70
C ALA A 98 70.15 -12.32 18.77
N GLY A 99 69.93 -12.80 20.00
CA GLY A 99 70.87 -12.61 21.10
C GLY A 99 70.61 -11.33 21.94
N THR A 100 69.57 -10.47 21.58
CA THR A 100 69.11 -9.35 22.42
C THR A 100 67.85 -9.71 23.20
N PRO A 101 67.79 -9.37 24.51
CA PRO A 101 66.56 -9.61 25.29
C PRO A 101 65.33 -8.89 24.71
N CYS A 102 64.21 -9.62 24.61
CA CYS A 102 62.96 -9.02 24.15
C CYS A 102 62.49 -7.91 25.09
N PRO A 103 62.21 -6.68 24.60
CA PRO A 103 61.77 -5.60 25.46
C PRO A 103 60.38 -5.83 26.05
N VAL A 104 59.62 -6.83 25.55
CA VAL A 104 58.26 -7.14 26.02
C VAL A 104 58.23 -8.23 27.07
N CYS A 105 59.09 -9.26 26.94
CA CYS A 105 59.08 -10.44 27.84
C CYS A 105 60.48 -10.88 28.34
N GLY A 106 61.52 -10.19 27.94
CA GLY A 106 62.92 -10.50 28.39
C GLY A 106 63.54 -11.76 27.84
N SER A 107 62.85 -12.56 27.05
CA SER A 107 63.32 -13.83 26.47
C SER A 107 64.32 -13.61 25.34
N LEU A 108 65.33 -14.47 25.24
CA LEU A 108 66.33 -14.49 24.18
C LEU A 108 65.90 -15.34 22.96
N GLU A 109 64.91 -16.21 23.16
CA GLU A 109 64.36 -17.08 22.13
C GLU A 109 62.83 -16.93 22.01
N HIS A 110 62.36 -16.74 20.79
CA HIS A 110 60.94 -16.65 20.48
C HIS A 110 60.53 -17.71 19.45
N PRO A 111 59.94 -18.82 19.90
CA PRO A 111 59.70 -19.98 19.02
C PRO A 111 58.56 -19.81 18.01
N PHE A 112 57.87 -18.65 17.94
CA PHE A 112 56.67 -18.50 17.14
C PHE A 112 56.68 -17.30 16.18
N ALA A 113 57.36 -17.50 15.04
CA ALA A 113 57.10 -16.71 13.84
C ALA A 113 56.38 -17.59 12.81
N SER A 114 55.11 -17.85 12.97
CA SER A 114 54.37 -18.68 12.01
C SER A 114 53.53 -17.89 11.03
N HIS A 115 53.61 -18.24 9.74
CA HIS A 115 52.73 -17.77 8.67
C HIS A 115 51.21 -18.01 8.97
N GLU A 116 50.91 -18.99 9.84
CA GLU A 116 49.56 -19.37 10.26
C GLU A 116 48.74 -18.20 10.80
N ALA A 117 49.37 -17.24 11.50
CA ALA A 117 48.63 -16.08 12.04
C ALA A 117 48.11 -15.13 10.92
N HIS A 118 48.90 -15.01 9.85
CA HIS A 118 48.50 -14.18 8.70
C HIS A 118 47.38 -14.83 7.90
N GLU A 119 47.47 -16.13 7.65
CA GLU A 119 46.40 -16.89 6.97
C GLU A 119 45.09 -16.88 7.76
N ARG A 120 45.16 -17.01 9.08
CA ARG A 120 43.98 -16.89 9.96
C ARG A 120 43.35 -15.50 9.92
N LEU A 121 44.15 -14.43 9.88
CA LEU A 121 43.64 -13.05 9.74
C LEU A 121 42.95 -12.83 8.40
N LEU A 122 43.51 -13.34 7.31
CA LEU A 122 42.88 -13.27 5.99
C LEU A 122 41.57 -14.04 5.97
N ALA A 123 41.53 -15.25 6.48
CA ALA A 123 40.32 -16.07 6.57
C ALA A 123 39.24 -15.41 7.45
N LEU A 124 39.65 -14.70 8.53
CA LEU A 124 38.74 -13.94 9.38
C LEU A 124 38.18 -12.72 8.63
N ALA A 125 39.02 -12.00 7.89
CA ALA A 125 38.60 -10.86 7.07
C ALA A 125 37.59 -11.28 6.00
N ASP A 126 37.77 -12.39 5.34
CA ASP A 126 36.85 -12.96 4.37
C ASP A 126 35.51 -13.33 5.02
N ARG A 127 35.53 -13.99 6.17
CA ARG A 127 34.28 -14.31 6.93
C ARG A 127 33.53 -13.08 7.40
N ILE A 128 34.22 -12.02 7.84
CA ILE A 128 33.63 -10.75 8.21
C ILE A 128 32.99 -10.08 7.00
N SER A 129 33.68 -10.11 5.87
CA SER A 129 33.17 -9.58 4.60
C SER A 129 31.90 -10.31 4.16
N GLU A 130 31.91 -11.63 4.21
CA GLU A 130 30.75 -12.47 3.87
C GLU A 130 29.56 -12.21 4.82
N ALA A 131 29.79 -12.17 6.14
CA ALA A 131 28.76 -11.85 7.14
C ALA A 131 28.20 -10.45 6.92
N THR A 132 29.03 -9.47 6.55
CA THR A 132 28.63 -8.11 6.25
C THR A 132 27.75 -8.05 5.00
N LEU A 133 28.10 -8.74 3.94
CA LEU A 133 27.30 -8.84 2.72
C LEU A 133 25.97 -9.55 2.96
N ARG A 134 25.99 -10.62 3.76
CA ARG A 134 24.77 -11.34 4.15
C ARG A 134 23.84 -10.44 4.96
N LEU A 135 24.36 -9.70 5.94
CA LEU A 135 23.58 -8.74 6.73
C LEU A 135 22.97 -7.66 5.86
N LYS A 136 23.74 -7.10 4.92
CA LYS A 136 23.24 -6.11 3.96
C LYS A 136 22.05 -6.64 3.17
N ARG A 137 22.16 -7.85 2.60
CA ARG A 137 21.06 -8.48 1.85
C ARG A 137 19.80 -8.69 2.70
N LEU A 138 19.98 -9.06 3.97
CA LEU A 138 18.84 -9.22 4.90
C LEU A 138 18.19 -7.88 5.23
N LEU A 139 18.96 -6.81 5.42
CA LEU A 139 18.47 -5.47 5.65
C LEU A 139 17.72 -4.92 4.42
N ASP A 140 18.26 -5.10 3.21
CA ASP A 140 17.58 -4.73 1.95
C ASP A 140 16.24 -5.49 1.80
N ARG A 141 16.19 -6.75 2.25
CA ARG A 141 14.97 -7.56 2.26
C ARG A 141 13.96 -7.03 3.27
N LYS A 142 14.41 -6.59 4.46
CA LYS A 142 13.56 -5.97 5.47
C LYS A 142 12.97 -4.64 5.00
N GLU A 143 13.77 -3.81 4.36
CA GLU A 143 13.31 -2.55 3.78
C GLU A 143 12.19 -2.77 2.74
N ARG A 144 12.34 -3.77 1.87
CA ARG A 144 11.28 -4.15 0.92
C ARG A 144 10.02 -4.64 1.64
N GLN A 145 10.17 -5.44 2.69
CA GLN A 145 9.05 -5.90 3.52
C GLN A 145 8.28 -4.72 4.12
N GLU A 146 8.97 -3.74 4.70
CA GLU A 146 8.36 -2.55 5.26
C GLU A 146 7.65 -1.70 4.20
N ALA A 147 8.27 -1.57 3.00
CA ALA A 147 7.65 -0.89 1.88
C ALA A 147 6.36 -1.58 1.41
N CYS A 148 6.38 -2.90 1.26
CA CYS A 148 5.19 -3.70 0.94
C CYS A 148 4.10 -3.56 2.01
N GLY A 149 4.47 -3.57 3.30
CA GLY A 149 3.53 -3.36 4.40
C GLY A 149 2.85 -1.99 4.35
N LYS A 150 3.60 -0.93 4.10
CA LYS A 150 3.07 0.44 3.93
C LYS A 150 2.14 0.52 2.71
N GLN A 151 2.53 -0.09 1.60
CA GLN A 151 1.72 -0.12 0.38
C GLN A 151 0.40 -0.88 0.61
N LEU A 152 0.44 -2.01 1.30
CA LEU A 152 -0.74 -2.78 1.65
C LEU A 152 -1.72 -1.99 2.51
N ALA A 153 -1.23 -1.29 3.54
CA ALA A 153 -2.04 -0.42 4.39
C ALA A 153 -2.68 0.74 3.59
N ALA A 154 -1.93 1.35 2.68
CA ALA A 154 -2.46 2.40 1.81
C ALA A 154 -3.55 1.90 0.86
N LEU A 155 -3.40 0.69 0.29
CA LEU A 155 -4.41 0.05 -0.55
C LEU A 155 -5.67 -0.29 0.24
N GLN A 156 -5.54 -0.80 1.46
CA GLN A 156 -6.68 -1.07 2.35
C GLN A 156 -7.47 0.22 2.67
N GLN A 157 -6.78 1.32 2.90
CA GLN A 157 -7.44 2.60 3.16
C GLN A 157 -8.17 3.12 1.92
N LYS A 158 -7.58 3.00 0.72
CA LYS A 158 -8.26 3.34 -0.55
C LYS A 158 -9.49 2.47 -0.79
N GLU A 159 -9.38 1.17 -0.54
CA GLU A 159 -10.50 0.22 -0.66
C GLU A 159 -11.67 0.62 0.24
N LEU A 160 -11.39 0.96 1.50
CA LEU A 160 -12.40 1.43 2.45
C LEU A 160 -13.09 2.72 1.98
N GLU A 161 -12.32 3.67 1.47
CA GLU A 161 -12.88 4.93 0.97
C GLU A 161 -13.75 4.70 -0.27
N LEU A 162 -13.31 3.84 -1.18
CA LEU A 162 -14.08 3.49 -2.37
C LEU A 162 -15.39 2.76 -2.01
N HIS A 163 -15.38 1.90 -1.00
CA HIS A 163 -16.61 1.28 -0.49
C HIS A 163 -17.61 2.30 0.04
N LYS A 164 -17.14 3.34 0.73
CA LYS A 164 -18.04 4.45 1.17
C LYS A 164 -18.63 5.21 -0.01
N GLN A 165 -17.82 5.47 -1.04
CA GLN A 165 -18.29 6.15 -2.25
C GLN A 165 -19.33 5.30 -2.99
N LEU A 166 -19.11 4.01 -3.15
CA LEU A 166 -20.07 3.09 -3.76
C LEU A 166 -21.39 3.04 -3.00
N ALA A 167 -21.35 3.00 -1.68
CA ALA A 167 -22.55 3.04 -0.85
C ALA A 167 -23.31 4.38 -0.99
N ALA A 168 -22.59 5.50 -1.07
CA ALA A 168 -23.18 6.81 -1.32
C ALA A 168 -23.84 6.90 -2.70
N ASP A 169 -23.20 6.35 -3.74
CA ASP A 169 -23.75 6.27 -5.09
C ASP A 169 -25.01 5.41 -5.15
N GLU A 170 -25.06 4.28 -4.45
CA GLU A 170 -26.25 3.43 -4.34
C GLU A 170 -27.42 4.18 -3.67
N ASN A 171 -27.15 4.88 -2.59
CA ASN A 171 -28.15 5.69 -1.90
C ASN A 171 -28.69 6.81 -2.81
N ALA A 172 -27.80 7.53 -3.50
CA ALA A 172 -28.17 8.58 -4.43
C ALA A 172 -29.00 8.04 -5.62
N ARG A 173 -28.68 6.86 -6.12
CA ARG A 173 -29.44 6.20 -7.19
C ARG A 173 -30.84 5.76 -6.73
N THR A 174 -30.94 5.28 -5.50
CA THR A 174 -32.22 4.88 -4.90
C THR A 174 -33.11 6.09 -4.70
N GLU A 175 -32.59 7.17 -4.14
CA GLU A 175 -33.31 8.46 -3.97
C GLU A 175 -33.77 9.00 -5.32
N LEU A 176 -32.93 9.01 -6.32
CA LEU A 176 -33.26 9.46 -7.67
C LEU A 176 -34.35 8.61 -8.32
N ARG A 177 -34.36 7.29 -8.10
CA ARG A 177 -35.40 6.38 -8.57
C ARG A 177 -36.75 6.75 -7.94
N ASN A 178 -36.76 6.98 -6.63
CA ASN A 178 -37.99 7.36 -5.91
C ASN A 178 -38.52 8.71 -6.40
N GLN A 179 -37.67 9.70 -6.65
CA GLN A 179 -38.04 10.99 -7.20
C GLN A 179 -38.63 10.87 -8.60
N LEU A 180 -38.03 10.06 -9.47
CA LEU A 180 -38.55 9.83 -10.83
C LEU A 180 -39.90 9.15 -10.79
N GLN A 181 -40.10 8.15 -9.92
CA GLN A 181 -41.40 7.50 -9.77
C GLN A 181 -42.47 8.46 -9.29
N SER A 182 -42.20 9.27 -8.25
CA SER A 182 -43.13 10.28 -7.74
C SER A 182 -43.52 11.29 -8.82
N LEU A 183 -42.57 11.71 -9.66
CA LEU A 183 -42.86 12.65 -10.77
C LEU A 183 -43.67 11.98 -11.89
N SER A 184 -43.47 10.70 -12.14
CA SER A 184 -44.30 9.93 -13.07
C SER A 184 -45.74 9.88 -12.60
N GLU A 185 -45.99 9.57 -11.33
CA GLU A 185 -47.33 9.58 -10.73
C GLU A 185 -47.98 10.95 -10.72
N GLN A 186 -47.19 12.03 -10.62
CA GLN A 186 -47.69 13.39 -10.75
C GLN A 186 -48.13 13.70 -12.19
N ILE A 187 -47.38 13.24 -13.20
CA ILE A 187 -47.79 13.38 -14.61
C ILE A 187 -49.13 12.70 -14.84
N ASP A 188 -49.29 11.47 -14.39
CA ASP A 188 -50.50 10.70 -14.60
C ASP A 188 -51.75 11.42 -14.00
N ARG A 189 -51.59 12.00 -12.81
CA ARG A 189 -52.65 12.80 -12.16
C ARG A 189 -52.96 14.07 -12.94
N GLU A 190 -51.94 14.85 -13.30
CA GLU A 190 -52.15 16.11 -14.05
C GLU A 190 -52.73 15.86 -15.45
N GLU A 191 -52.37 14.74 -16.11
CA GLU A 191 -52.95 14.37 -17.38
C GLU A 191 -54.42 13.96 -17.24
N LEU A 192 -54.80 13.28 -16.16
CA LEU A 192 -56.17 12.92 -15.85
C LEU A 192 -57.02 14.20 -15.61
N ASP A 193 -56.56 15.08 -14.72
CA ASP A 193 -57.22 16.35 -14.41
C ASP A 193 -57.38 17.21 -15.67
N LYS A 194 -56.39 17.22 -16.53
CA LYS A 194 -56.45 17.96 -17.80
C LYS A 194 -57.56 17.40 -18.70
N ARG A 195 -57.68 16.08 -18.85
CA ARG A 195 -58.73 15.42 -19.63
C ARG A 195 -60.11 15.76 -19.12
N GLU A 196 -60.34 15.65 -17.80
CA GLU A 196 -61.63 16.05 -17.19
C GLU A 196 -61.97 17.52 -17.42
N GLN A 197 -60.99 18.42 -17.39
CA GLN A 197 -61.19 19.83 -17.65
C GLN A 197 -61.50 20.10 -19.13
N GLN A 198 -60.89 19.37 -20.05
CA GLN A 198 -61.20 19.43 -21.48
C GLN A 198 -62.60 18.93 -21.80
N GLU A 199 -63.03 17.83 -21.17
CA GLU A 199 -64.40 17.33 -21.31
C GLU A 199 -65.46 18.34 -20.81
N LYS A 200 -65.25 18.93 -19.62
CA LYS A 200 -66.10 19.99 -19.10
C LYS A 200 -66.15 21.24 -20.01
N LEU A 201 -65.04 21.54 -20.68
CA LEU A 201 -65.01 22.66 -21.64
C LEU A 201 -65.79 22.32 -22.90
N SER A 202 -65.68 21.11 -23.43
CA SER A 202 -66.40 20.67 -24.61
C SER A 202 -67.90 20.61 -24.36
N GLN A 203 -68.34 20.12 -23.18
CA GLN A 203 -69.75 20.12 -22.75
C GLN A 203 -70.36 21.54 -22.56
N SER A 204 -69.52 22.50 -22.22
CA SER A 204 -69.98 23.92 -22.03
C SER A 204 -70.06 24.73 -23.34
N LEU A 205 -69.54 24.17 -24.45
CA LEU A 205 -69.52 24.79 -25.77
C LEU A 205 -70.57 24.17 -26.73
N SER A 206 -71.09 23.00 -26.36
CA SER A 206 -72.27 22.36 -27.01
C SER A 206 -73.57 22.84 -26.42
#